data_2c72a7ce399323089bad2d4f942fd876
#
_entry.id   2c72a7ce399323089bad2d4f942fd876
#
_cell.length_a   1.000
_cell.length_b   1.000
_cell.length_c   1.000
_cell.angle_alpha   90.00
_cell.angle_beta   90.00
_cell.angle_gamma   90.00
#
_symmetry.space_group_name_H-M   'P 1'
#
loop_
_entity.id
_entity.type
_entity.pdbx_description
1 polymer ?
#
loop_
_entity_poly.entity_id
_entity_poly.type
_entity_poly.pdbx_seq_one_letter_code
_entity_poly.pdbx_strand_id
1 'polypeptide(L)'
;MTLTQTPSESRTQTLIRGGWVLTAAPDESTTPSAIRDGAVLLDGDRVAAVGTFAELSAANPDATVRGGVHDIVAPGFVNTHGHFSEGLITGIGSQYTLWEWLNALISHVNPVMTRDKAYAGTMLQGIQMLRSGVTTANDMFCSDPIADEPATPGVVQALDELGLRGVVSFGSGDVDRGFGPTPILAEFDALREAADASRYSTFRVGMSSIGRYSDAAWQEHIDYAVDGGHGIHVHVHEVREEVTAARQRTGRTVVGHAEATGMFRVPVIAAHSVWMDRQDRETYAANGVGVAHNPVANGILASGIAPVAELRALGIPVGIGVDGPASNDSQDFLQAMKTAAILARIRDLQATAMSAREAFEMGTIGGARALRMEQEIGSLEPGKRADLVVFDGESPTLANVHDPFQAVVFVAGSREVKDVWVDGELSLADFEVTRVDVREAVARARPLARQLVEQAGLERLSALTGGPLDDTERP
;
A
#
# COMPACT_ATOMS: atom_id res chain seq x y z
N MET A 1 1.09 44.08 -32.42
CA MET A 1 0.17 43.22 -31.67
C MET A 1 0.89 42.74 -30.42
N THR A 2 0.65 43.41 -29.31
CA THR A 2 1.28 43.13 -28.02
C THR A 2 0.51 41.97 -27.39
N LEU A 3 1.18 40.83 -27.24
CA LEU A 3 0.61 39.69 -26.49
C LEU A 3 0.54 40.09 -25.02
N THR A 4 -0.65 40.34 -24.53
CA THR A 4 -0.95 40.45 -23.09
C THR A 4 -0.75 39.07 -22.46
N GLN A 5 0.32 38.94 -21.68
CA GLN A 5 0.46 37.81 -20.75
C GLN A 5 -0.68 37.88 -19.76
N THR A 6 -1.51 36.87 -19.77
CA THR A 6 -2.48 36.59 -18.70
C THR A 6 -1.71 36.49 -17.35
N PRO A 7 -2.13 37.18 -16.29
CA PRO A 7 -1.50 37.00 -14.99
C PRO A 7 -1.64 35.53 -14.59
N SER A 8 -0.52 34.89 -14.22
CA SER A 8 -0.58 33.57 -13.54
C SER A 8 -1.40 33.78 -12.28
N GLU A 9 -2.48 33.05 -12.11
CA GLU A 9 -3.16 32.94 -10.81
C GLU A 9 -2.06 32.66 -9.78
N SER A 10 -1.90 33.56 -8.80
CA SER A 10 -0.92 33.37 -7.73
C SER A 10 -1.36 32.12 -6.95
N ARG A 11 -0.69 31.00 -7.17
CA ARG A 11 -0.88 29.79 -6.37
C ARG A 11 -0.60 30.17 -4.93
N THR A 12 -1.59 29.98 -4.06
CA THR A 12 -1.46 30.27 -2.64
C THR A 12 -0.50 29.25 -2.04
N GLN A 13 0.68 29.69 -1.61
CA GLN A 13 1.63 28.83 -0.91
C GLN A 13 1.10 28.46 0.47
N THR A 14 1.37 27.23 0.91
CA THR A 14 0.98 26.75 2.24
C THR A 14 2.22 26.31 3.01
N LEU A 15 2.37 26.82 4.23
CA LEU A 15 3.45 26.50 5.13
C LEU A 15 2.93 25.56 6.24
N ILE A 16 3.37 24.32 6.21
CA ILE A 16 2.97 23.29 7.18
C ILE A 16 3.98 23.30 8.33
N ARG A 17 3.57 23.77 9.51
CA ARG A 17 4.40 23.86 10.71
C ARG A 17 4.31 22.60 11.54
N GLY A 18 5.46 22.15 12.09
CA GLY A 18 5.54 21.11 13.12
C GLY A 18 6.53 21.46 14.21
N GLY A 19 6.28 21.02 15.45
CA GLY A 19 7.31 20.97 16.49
C GLY A 19 8.45 20.07 16.06
N TRP A 20 8.14 19.07 15.21
CA TRP A 20 9.07 18.23 14.48
C TRP A 20 8.63 18.04 13.03
N VAL A 21 9.60 18.13 12.12
CA VAL A 21 9.43 17.69 10.73
C VAL A 21 10.39 16.52 10.50
N LEU A 22 9.83 15.34 10.25
CA LEU A 22 10.58 14.14 9.85
C LEU A 22 10.64 14.12 8.32
N THR A 23 11.82 14.09 7.73
CA THR A 23 11.95 14.27 6.27
C THR A 23 12.06 12.97 5.51
N ALA A 24 12.58 11.89 6.15
CA ALA A 24 13.00 10.66 5.48
C ALA A 24 13.96 10.89 4.32
N ALA A 25 14.62 12.05 4.24
CA ALA A 25 15.59 12.36 3.20
C ALA A 25 16.79 11.41 3.28
N PRO A 26 17.23 10.82 2.15
CA PRO A 26 18.33 9.86 2.15
C PRO A 26 19.70 10.52 2.33
N ASP A 27 19.84 11.81 2.01
CA ASP A 27 21.06 12.59 2.17
C ASP A 27 20.89 13.67 3.25
N GLU A 28 21.32 13.32 4.46
CA GLU A 28 21.26 14.22 5.61
C GLU A 28 22.19 15.44 5.50
N SER A 29 23.13 15.46 4.57
CA SER A 29 23.97 16.61 4.33
C SER A 29 23.23 17.76 3.63
N THR A 30 22.16 17.42 2.91
CA THR A 30 21.29 18.39 2.21
C THR A 30 20.01 18.68 2.97
N THR A 31 19.41 17.65 3.56
CA THR A 31 18.15 17.78 4.32
C THR A 31 18.22 16.91 5.56
N PRO A 32 18.26 17.48 6.78
CA PRO A 32 18.29 16.69 8.02
C PRO A 32 17.09 15.77 8.14
N SER A 33 17.30 14.54 8.67
CA SER A 33 16.23 13.55 8.84
C SER A 33 15.12 13.98 9.81
N ALA A 34 15.43 14.91 10.74
CA ALA A 34 14.48 15.52 11.67
C ALA A 34 14.84 16.98 11.93
N ILE A 35 13.85 17.88 11.83
CA ILE A 35 14.00 19.32 12.03
C ILE A 35 13.09 19.74 13.17
N ARG A 36 13.65 20.28 14.23
CA ARG A 36 12.90 20.84 15.37
C ARG A 36 12.35 22.22 15.01
N ASP A 37 11.12 22.53 15.47
CA ASP A 37 10.37 23.74 15.09
C ASP A 37 10.47 23.99 13.59
N GLY A 38 10.18 22.93 12.84
CA GLY A 38 10.34 22.86 11.41
C GLY A 38 9.09 23.27 10.65
N ALA A 39 9.27 23.42 9.33
CA ALA A 39 8.15 23.60 8.41
C ALA A 39 8.45 23.02 7.03
N VAL A 40 7.38 22.73 6.29
CA VAL A 40 7.39 22.35 4.87
C VAL A 40 6.61 23.41 4.10
N LEU A 41 7.23 24.03 3.12
CA LEU A 41 6.56 24.96 2.21
C LEU A 41 6.04 24.18 0.99
N LEU A 42 4.74 24.27 0.76
CA LEU A 42 4.08 23.71 -0.42
C LEU A 42 3.80 24.82 -1.43
N ASP A 43 4.08 24.52 -2.71
CA ASP A 43 3.70 25.34 -3.87
C ASP A 43 2.94 24.46 -4.88
N GLY A 44 1.62 24.52 -4.82
CA GLY A 44 0.74 23.61 -5.55
C GLY A 44 0.94 22.16 -5.13
N ASP A 45 1.28 21.30 -6.09
CA ASP A 45 1.46 19.85 -5.90
C ASP A 45 2.88 19.44 -5.46
N ARG A 46 3.76 20.42 -5.17
CA ARG A 46 5.17 20.16 -4.84
C ARG A 46 5.62 20.73 -3.51
N VAL A 47 6.57 20.05 -2.91
CA VAL A 47 7.37 20.61 -1.81
C VAL A 47 8.32 21.64 -2.41
N ALA A 48 8.18 22.91 -2.00
CA ALA A 48 9.05 24.00 -2.45
C ALA A 48 10.30 24.13 -1.58
N ALA A 49 10.13 23.99 -0.27
CA ALA A 49 11.23 24.07 0.69
C ALA A 49 10.93 23.30 1.98
N VAL A 50 11.99 22.88 2.67
CA VAL A 50 11.94 22.28 4.01
C VAL A 50 13.02 22.93 4.86
N GLY A 51 12.68 23.34 6.09
CA GLY A 51 13.61 24.03 6.96
C GLY A 51 13.00 24.40 8.31
N THR A 52 13.60 25.34 9.03
CA THR A 52 13.01 25.86 10.27
C THR A 52 11.80 26.74 9.96
N PHE A 53 10.79 26.70 10.84
CA PHE A 53 9.62 27.56 10.68
C PHE A 53 9.99 29.04 10.63
N ALA A 54 10.95 29.47 11.47
CA ALA A 54 11.39 30.87 11.53
C ALA A 54 11.95 31.37 10.19
N GLU A 55 12.81 30.58 9.55
CA GLU A 55 13.41 30.91 8.23
C GLU A 55 12.35 30.93 7.12
N LEU A 56 11.54 29.89 7.04
CA LEU A 56 10.58 29.75 5.95
C LEU A 56 9.42 30.75 6.06
N SER A 57 8.94 31.07 7.28
CA SER A 57 7.89 32.05 7.47
C SER A 57 8.37 33.47 7.19
N ALA A 58 9.63 33.79 7.54
CA ALA A 58 10.22 35.10 7.23
C ALA A 58 10.43 35.29 5.71
N ALA A 59 10.78 34.22 4.99
CA ALA A 59 10.97 34.24 3.55
C ALA A 59 9.65 34.24 2.77
N ASN A 60 8.55 33.73 3.35
CA ASN A 60 7.24 33.57 2.70
C ASN A 60 6.12 34.15 3.59
N PRO A 61 6.08 35.47 3.83
CA PRO A 61 5.16 36.10 4.78
C PRO A 61 3.68 36.00 4.36
N ASP A 62 3.39 35.76 3.09
CA ASP A 62 2.04 35.67 2.53
C ASP A 62 1.53 34.20 2.50
N ALA A 63 2.35 33.21 2.87
CA ALA A 63 1.96 31.80 2.88
C ALA A 63 0.92 31.53 3.97
N THR A 64 -0.09 30.75 3.64
CA THR A 64 -1.06 30.26 4.64
C THR A 64 -0.39 29.26 5.56
N VAL A 65 -0.46 29.46 6.89
CA VAL A 65 0.12 28.54 7.88
C VAL A 65 -0.92 27.55 8.35
N ARG A 66 -0.55 26.25 8.33
CA ARG A 66 -1.28 25.13 8.95
C ARG A 66 -0.35 24.35 9.87
N GLY A 67 -0.93 23.52 10.74
CA GLY A 67 -0.19 22.80 11.77
C GLY A 67 0.20 23.67 12.96
N GLY A 68 0.91 23.10 13.92
CA GLY A 68 1.18 23.72 15.24
C GLY A 68 2.56 23.40 15.79
N VAL A 69 2.90 24.10 16.89
CA VAL A 69 4.22 23.99 17.58
C VAL A 69 4.47 22.64 18.23
N HIS A 70 3.43 21.82 18.39
CA HIS A 70 3.51 20.50 19.00
C HIS A 70 3.30 19.36 17.98
N ASP A 71 2.79 19.70 16.78
CA ASP A 71 2.49 18.70 15.74
C ASP A 71 3.78 18.05 15.22
N ILE A 72 3.65 16.81 14.72
CA ILE A 72 4.71 16.12 13.98
C ILE A 72 4.29 16.05 12.52
N VAL A 73 5.14 16.57 11.63
CA VAL A 73 4.96 16.49 10.18
C VAL A 73 5.89 15.41 9.62
N ALA A 74 5.37 14.56 8.77
CA ALA A 74 6.13 13.48 8.13
C ALA A 74 5.73 13.32 6.66
N PRO A 75 6.56 12.66 5.81
CA PRO A 75 6.10 12.23 4.49
C PRO A 75 4.87 11.35 4.61
N GLY A 76 3.97 11.43 3.63
CA GLY A 76 2.88 10.50 3.52
C GLY A 76 3.37 9.07 3.41
N PHE A 77 2.68 8.14 4.05
CA PHE A 77 3.08 6.74 4.07
C PHE A 77 2.79 6.06 2.73
N VAL A 78 3.67 5.11 2.39
CA VAL A 78 3.61 4.33 1.15
C VAL A 78 3.29 2.88 1.50
N ASN A 79 2.01 2.52 1.34
CA ASN A 79 1.56 1.13 1.46
C ASN A 79 1.97 0.35 0.21
N THR A 80 2.89 -0.60 0.35
CA THR A 80 3.49 -1.31 -0.77
C THR A 80 2.75 -2.56 -1.22
N HIS A 81 1.70 -2.97 -0.52
CA HIS A 81 0.86 -4.12 -0.89
C HIS A 81 -0.49 -4.09 -0.17
N GLY A 82 -1.55 -4.36 -0.93
CA GLY A 82 -2.91 -4.52 -0.43
C GLY A 82 -3.81 -5.20 -1.46
N HIS A 83 -5.05 -5.53 -1.03
CA HIS A 83 -6.09 -6.13 -1.84
C HIS A 83 -7.41 -5.39 -1.69
N PHE A 84 -7.68 -4.42 -2.55
CA PHE A 84 -8.96 -3.69 -2.54
C PHE A 84 -10.17 -4.60 -2.82
N SER A 85 -9.95 -5.74 -3.46
CA SER A 85 -10.97 -6.77 -3.67
C SER A 85 -11.56 -7.34 -2.37
N GLU A 86 -10.83 -7.26 -1.25
CA GLU A 86 -11.25 -7.79 0.05
C GLU A 86 -12.01 -6.78 0.91
N GLY A 87 -12.21 -5.56 0.45
CA GLY A 87 -12.76 -4.45 1.24
C GLY A 87 -14.16 -4.65 1.80
N LEU A 88 -14.90 -5.65 1.33
CA LEU A 88 -16.25 -5.98 1.77
C LEU A 88 -16.34 -7.24 2.64
N ILE A 89 -15.22 -7.90 2.97
CA ILE A 89 -15.18 -9.17 3.70
C ILE A 89 -14.24 -9.15 4.92
N THR A 90 -14.08 -8.00 5.55
CA THR A 90 -13.30 -7.83 6.77
C THR A 90 -13.88 -8.67 7.94
N GLY A 91 -13.03 -9.26 8.76
CA GLY A 91 -13.42 -10.02 9.95
C GLY A 91 -13.87 -11.44 9.67
N ILE A 92 -13.58 -11.98 8.48
CA ILE A 92 -13.88 -13.36 8.10
C ILE A 92 -12.56 -14.08 7.79
N GLY A 93 -12.26 -15.18 8.47
CA GLY A 93 -11.17 -16.06 8.05
C GLY A 93 -9.87 -15.98 8.85
N SER A 94 -9.81 -15.24 9.96
CA SER A 94 -8.60 -15.14 10.81
C SER A 94 -8.12 -16.46 11.43
N GLN A 95 -8.91 -17.53 11.37
CA GLN A 95 -8.60 -18.88 11.87
C GLN A 95 -7.95 -19.79 10.83
N TYR A 96 -7.80 -19.34 9.59
CA TYR A 96 -7.28 -20.17 8.50
C TYR A 96 -5.80 -19.88 8.23
N THR A 97 -5.06 -20.91 7.81
CA THR A 97 -3.79 -20.75 7.10
C THR A 97 -4.03 -20.27 5.66
N LEU A 98 -2.99 -19.80 4.96
CA LEU A 98 -3.14 -19.24 3.60
C LEU A 98 -3.95 -20.12 2.65
N TRP A 99 -3.65 -21.43 2.53
CA TRP A 99 -4.33 -22.31 1.59
C TRP A 99 -5.77 -22.61 1.98
N GLU A 100 -6.03 -22.74 3.27
CA GLU A 100 -7.39 -22.89 3.81
C GLU A 100 -8.19 -21.61 3.55
N TRP A 101 -7.62 -20.44 3.82
CA TRP A 101 -8.21 -19.13 3.60
C TRP A 101 -8.52 -18.88 2.12
N LEU A 102 -7.58 -19.18 1.19
CA LEU A 102 -7.80 -19.09 -0.24
C LEU A 102 -8.95 -19.99 -0.69
N ASN A 103 -9.03 -21.22 -0.18
CA ASN A 103 -10.06 -22.18 -0.57
C ASN A 103 -11.42 -21.90 0.07
N ALA A 104 -11.46 -21.57 1.37
CA ALA A 104 -12.70 -21.37 2.12
C ALA A 104 -13.35 -20.01 1.87
N LEU A 105 -12.56 -19.00 1.49
CA LEU A 105 -13.03 -17.62 1.37
C LEU A 105 -12.80 -17.04 -0.03
N ILE A 106 -11.57 -16.86 -0.47
CA ILE A 106 -11.24 -16.08 -1.67
C ILE A 106 -11.73 -16.74 -2.96
N SER A 107 -11.65 -18.08 -3.07
CA SER A 107 -12.17 -18.81 -4.24
C SER A 107 -13.69 -18.64 -4.45
N HIS A 108 -14.43 -18.33 -3.39
CA HIS A 108 -15.85 -18.05 -3.41
C HIS A 108 -16.19 -16.58 -3.70
N VAL A 109 -15.34 -15.67 -3.27
CA VAL A 109 -15.51 -14.22 -3.45
C VAL A 109 -15.15 -13.77 -4.86
N ASN A 110 -14.05 -14.28 -5.41
CA ASN A 110 -13.53 -13.86 -6.72
C ASN A 110 -14.55 -13.95 -7.87
N PRO A 111 -15.36 -15.03 -8.00
CA PRO A 111 -16.32 -15.16 -9.10
C PRO A 111 -17.50 -14.19 -9.05
N VAL A 112 -17.79 -13.60 -7.87
CA VAL A 112 -18.97 -12.74 -7.65
C VAL A 112 -18.60 -11.27 -7.49
N MET A 113 -17.32 -10.93 -7.71
CA MET A 113 -16.84 -9.54 -7.67
C MET A 113 -17.36 -8.76 -8.89
N THR A 114 -17.84 -7.55 -8.64
CA THR A 114 -18.32 -6.63 -9.69
C THR A 114 -17.66 -5.26 -9.55
N ARG A 115 -17.78 -4.39 -10.56
CA ARG A 115 -17.27 -3.03 -10.52
C ARG A 115 -17.79 -2.23 -9.32
N ASP A 116 -19.09 -2.34 -9.01
CA ASP A 116 -19.68 -1.64 -7.85
C ASP A 116 -19.11 -2.14 -6.52
N LYS A 117 -18.87 -3.45 -6.39
CA LYS A 117 -18.25 -4.02 -5.19
C LYS A 117 -16.77 -3.63 -5.08
N ALA A 118 -16.05 -3.62 -6.21
CA ALA A 118 -14.67 -3.15 -6.29
C ALA A 118 -14.57 -1.68 -5.84
N TYR A 119 -15.43 -0.81 -6.38
CA TYR A 119 -15.53 0.59 -5.97
C TYR A 119 -15.81 0.72 -4.46
N ALA A 120 -16.82 0.05 -3.96
CA ALA A 120 -17.24 0.18 -2.56
C ALA A 120 -16.18 -0.38 -1.58
N GLY A 121 -15.54 -1.50 -1.92
CA GLY A 121 -14.44 -2.08 -1.14
C GLY A 121 -13.23 -1.16 -1.09
N THR A 122 -12.82 -0.62 -2.23
CA THR A 122 -11.73 0.35 -2.34
C THR A 122 -12.02 1.62 -1.55
N MET A 123 -13.26 2.13 -1.65
CA MET A 123 -13.69 3.31 -0.89
C MET A 123 -13.52 3.12 0.62
N LEU A 124 -13.99 2.00 1.18
CA LEU A 124 -13.87 1.72 2.61
C LEU A 124 -12.41 1.59 3.07
N GLN A 125 -11.59 0.91 2.28
CA GLN A 125 -10.16 0.73 2.59
C GLN A 125 -9.38 2.03 2.45
N GLY A 126 -9.59 2.77 1.37
CA GLY A 126 -8.92 4.04 1.13
C GLY A 126 -9.22 5.09 2.21
N ILE A 127 -10.45 5.13 2.73
CA ILE A 127 -10.80 5.96 3.90
C ILE A 127 -9.97 5.57 5.13
N GLN A 128 -9.80 4.27 5.41
CA GLN A 128 -9.00 3.80 6.54
C GLN A 128 -7.51 4.11 6.32
N MET A 129 -7.00 3.94 5.10
CA MET A 129 -5.62 4.25 4.74
C MET A 129 -5.34 5.74 4.90
N LEU A 130 -6.18 6.63 4.39
CA LEU A 130 -6.04 8.09 4.61
C LEU A 130 -6.02 8.43 6.10
N ARG A 131 -6.92 7.85 6.89
CA ARG A 131 -6.96 8.03 8.35
C ARG A 131 -5.74 7.49 9.10
N SER A 132 -4.92 6.66 8.46
CA SER A 132 -3.64 6.19 9.01
C SER A 132 -2.41 6.84 8.36
N GLY A 133 -2.60 7.90 7.54
CA GLY A 133 -1.54 8.69 6.96
C GLY A 133 -0.98 8.16 5.63
N VAL A 134 -1.62 7.17 5.02
CA VAL A 134 -1.23 6.64 3.70
C VAL A 134 -1.60 7.65 2.61
N THR A 135 -0.65 7.99 1.75
CA THR A 135 -0.84 8.84 0.56
C THR A 135 -0.68 8.07 -0.74
N THR A 136 -0.03 6.91 -0.70
CA THR A 136 0.16 6.02 -1.86
C THR A 136 -0.11 4.58 -1.45
N ALA A 137 -0.97 3.88 -2.22
CA ALA A 137 -1.29 2.47 -2.01
C ALA A 137 -0.98 1.66 -3.27
N ASN A 138 -0.23 0.56 -3.11
CA ASN A 138 0.00 -0.43 -4.17
C ASN A 138 -0.95 -1.60 -3.95
N ASP A 139 -1.88 -1.78 -4.90
CA ASP A 139 -2.94 -2.77 -4.85
C ASP A 139 -2.69 -3.92 -5.81
N MET A 140 -3.06 -5.13 -5.40
CA MET A 140 -3.30 -6.25 -6.29
C MET A 140 -4.76 -6.66 -6.17
N PHE A 141 -5.59 -6.15 -7.07
CA PHE A 141 -7.00 -6.52 -7.12
C PHE A 141 -7.13 -7.97 -7.61
N CYS A 142 -7.72 -8.83 -6.79
CA CYS A 142 -7.91 -10.25 -7.09
C CYS A 142 -9.38 -10.57 -7.30
N SER A 143 -9.75 -10.96 -8.51
CA SER A 143 -11.09 -11.49 -8.83
C SER A 143 -11.01 -12.39 -10.06
N ASP A 144 -12.10 -13.09 -10.39
CA ASP A 144 -12.24 -13.69 -11.71
C ASP A 144 -12.60 -12.57 -12.70
N PRO A 145 -12.03 -12.58 -13.91
CA PRO A 145 -12.35 -11.56 -14.91
C PRO A 145 -13.78 -11.74 -15.43
N ILE A 146 -14.51 -10.64 -15.58
CA ILE A 146 -15.86 -10.61 -16.19
C ILE A 146 -15.74 -9.96 -17.56
N ALA A 147 -15.98 -10.71 -18.62
CA ALA A 147 -15.66 -10.31 -19.99
C ALA A 147 -16.30 -8.98 -20.44
N ASP A 148 -17.54 -8.73 -20.04
CA ASP A 148 -18.30 -7.54 -20.49
C ASP A 148 -18.35 -6.40 -19.45
N GLU A 149 -17.83 -6.62 -18.25
CA GLU A 149 -17.89 -5.65 -17.15
C GLU A 149 -16.63 -5.73 -16.26
N PRO A 150 -15.48 -5.20 -16.72
CA PRO A 150 -14.26 -5.17 -15.92
C PRO A 150 -14.47 -4.53 -14.55
N ALA A 151 -13.95 -5.17 -13.50
CA ALA A 151 -14.13 -4.72 -12.11
C ALA A 151 -13.15 -3.60 -11.72
N THR A 152 -11.91 -3.68 -12.22
CA THR A 152 -10.81 -2.80 -11.80
C THR A 152 -10.98 -1.31 -12.09
N PRO A 153 -11.72 -0.85 -13.13
CA PRO A 153 -12.05 0.57 -13.27
C PRO A 153 -12.81 1.16 -12.07
N GLY A 154 -13.53 0.32 -11.31
CA GLY A 154 -14.16 0.76 -10.05
C GLY A 154 -13.15 1.10 -8.95
N VAL A 155 -12.02 0.40 -8.92
CA VAL A 155 -10.90 0.73 -8.02
C VAL A 155 -10.32 2.10 -8.33
N VAL A 156 -10.01 2.35 -9.60
CA VAL A 156 -9.45 3.63 -10.08
C VAL A 156 -10.40 4.78 -9.77
N GLN A 157 -11.70 4.60 -10.04
CA GLN A 157 -12.72 5.62 -9.73
C GLN A 157 -12.73 5.97 -8.23
N ALA A 158 -12.70 4.98 -7.34
CA ALA A 158 -12.71 5.22 -5.90
C ALA A 158 -11.46 5.97 -5.44
N LEU A 159 -10.28 5.62 -5.97
CA LEU A 159 -9.03 6.31 -5.67
C LEU A 159 -9.03 7.77 -6.12
N ASP A 160 -9.56 8.06 -7.31
CA ASP A 160 -9.69 9.43 -7.82
C ASP A 160 -10.65 10.28 -6.97
N GLU A 161 -11.79 9.72 -6.56
CA GLU A 161 -12.73 10.41 -5.70
C GLU A 161 -12.15 10.67 -4.29
N LEU A 162 -11.38 9.74 -3.74
CA LEU A 162 -10.68 9.89 -2.46
C LEU A 162 -9.50 10.87 -2.53
N GLY A 163 -8.91 11.08 -3.71
CA GLY A 163 -7.62 11.75 -3.83
C GLY A 163 -6.50 10.95 -3.17
N LEU A 164 -6.52 9.64 -3.32
CA LEU A 164 -5.48 8.72 -2.83
C LEU A 164 -4.69 8.17 -4.02
N ARG A 165 -3.35 8.31 -3.99
CA ARG A 165 -2.53 7.76 -5.08
C ARG A 165 -2.55 6.24 -5.07
N GLY A 166 -2.79 5.63 -6.24
CA GLY A 166 -2.81 4.19 -6.45
C GLY A 166 -1.77 3.70 -7.44
N VAL A 167 -1.14 2.58 -7.12
CA VAL A 167 -0.46 1.73 -8.10
C VAL A 167 -1.30 0.47 -8.17
N VAL A 168 -2.11 0.31 -9.23
CA VAL A 168 -3.15 -0.72 -9.29
C VAL A 168 -2.72 -1.84 -10.21
N SER A 169 -2.90 -3.08 -9.78
CA SER A 169 -2.66 -4.28 -10.57
C SER A 169 -3.80 -5.27 -10.44
N PHE A 170 -3.96 -6.15 -11.43
CA PHE A 170 -4.95 -7.21 -11.41
C PHE A 170 -4.27 -8.57 -11.31
N GLY A 171 -4.55 -9.33 -10.24
CA GLY A 171 -3.91 -10.61 -9.94
C GLY A 171 -4.86 -11.79 -10.06
N SER A 172 -5.11 -12.29 -11.27
CA SER A 172 -5.89 -13.51 -11.49
C SER A 172 -5.04 -14.55 -12.20
N GLY A 173 -5.28 -15.84 -11.90
CA GLY A 173 -4.65 -16.97 -12.57
C GLY A 173 -5.67 -17.87 -13.22
N ASP A 174 -5.23 -18.69 -14.19
CA ASP A 174 -6.07 -19.55 -15.03
C ASP A 174 -6.22 -20.98 -14.50
N VAL A 175 -5.44 -21.39 -13.50
CA VAL A 175 -5.48 -22.77 -12.97
C VAL A 175 -6.76 -23.00 -12.17
N ASP A 176 -7.49 -24.08 -12.50
CA ASP A 176 -8.74 -24.50 -11.86
C ASP A 176 -9.90 -23.48 -11.94
N ARG A 177 -9.89 -22.57 -12.94
CA ARG A 177 -10.87 -21.47 -13.06
C ARG A 177 -11.85 -21.61 -14.23
N GLY A 178 -11.61 -22.46 -15.20
CA GLY A 178 -12.47 -22.64 -16.37
C GLY A 178 -12.35 -21.53 -17.42
N PHE A 179 -11.38 -20.63 -17.29
CA PHE A 179 -11.00 -19.65 -18.30
C PHE A 179 -9.49 -19.65 -18.51
N GLY A 180 -9.04 -19.22 -19.69
CA GLY A 180 -7.62 -19.05 -20.02
C GLY A 180 -7.14 -17.62 -19.77
N PRO A 181 -5.92 -17.26 -20.22
CA PRO A 181 -5.33 -15.95 -20.00
C PRO A 181 -6.04 -14.78 -20.70
N THR A 182 -6.72 -15.03 -21.83
CA THR A 182 -7.32 -13.95 -22.64
C THR A 182 -8.27 -13.00 -21.85
N PRO A 183 -9.21 -13.47 -21.02
CA PRO A 183 -10.03 -12.56 -20.20
C PRO A 183 -9.22 -11.76 -19.16
N ILE A 184 -8.12 -12.33 -18.66
CA ILE A 184 -7.22 -11.65 -17.72
C ILE A 184 -6.51 -10.49 -18.41
N LEU A 185 -6.01 -10.69 -19.63
CA LEU A 185 -5.37 -9.64 -20.42
C LEU A 185 -6.36 -8.53 -20.81
N ALA A 186 -7.63 -8.86 -21.05
CA ALA A 186 -8.67 -7.87 -21.28
C ALA A 186 -8.93 -7.00 -20.03
N GLU A 187 -8.86 -7.58 -18.81
CA GLU A 187 -8.94 -6.81 -17.56
C GLU A 187 -7.71 -5.90 -17.38
N PHE A 188 -6.50 -6.35 -17.79
CA PHE A 188 -5.30 -5.49 -17.80
C PHE A 188 -5.49 -4.29 -18.72
N ASP A 189 -6.03 -4.48 -19.91
CA ASP A 189 -6.27 -3.37 -20.86
C ASP A 189 -7.28 -2.38 -20.28
N ALA A 190 -8.38 -2.84 -19.70
CA ALA A 190 -9.39 -1.99 -19.08
C ALA A 190 -8.83 -1.21 -17.86
N LEU A 191 -8.04 -1.88 -17.02
CA LEU A 191 -7.39 -1.24 -15.88
C LEU A 191 -6.37 -0.20 -16.33
N ARG A 192 -5.52 -0.53 -17.31
CA ARG A 192 -4.53 0.39 -17.87
C ARG A 192 -5.19 1.62 -18.48
N GLU A 193 -6.25 1.44 -19.28
CA GLU A 193 -7.01 2.55 -19.84
C GLU A 193 -7.61 3.46 -18.75
N ALA A 194 -8.18 2.89 -17.71
CA ALA A 194 -8.71 3.64 -16.57
C ALA A 194 -7.60 4.39 -15.82
N ALA A 195 -6.46 3.74 -15.57
CA ALA A 195 -5.32 4.36 -14.90
C ALA A 195 -4.68 5.48 -15.72
N ASP A 196 -4.56 5.31 -17.05
CA ASP A 196 -4.04 6.34 -17.95
C ASP A 196 -4.93 7.61 -18.01
N ALA A 197 -6.24 7.45 -17.75
CA ALA A 197 -7.19 8.56 -17.64
C ALA A 197 -7.25 9.19 -16.23
N SER A 198 -6.67 8.55 -15.22
CA SER A 198 -6.68 8.97 -13.82
C SER A 198 -5.56 9.98 -13.54
N ARG A 199 -5.83 10.89 -12.59
CA ARG A 199 -4.80 11.75 -12.01
C ARG A 199 -3.94 11.04 -10.97
N TYR A 200 -4.52 10.06 -10.26
CA TYR A 200 -3.91 9.47 -9.07
C TYR A 200 -3.43 8.04 -9.28
N SER A 201 -3.88 7.35 -10.32
CA SER A 201 -3.60 5.93 -10.50
C SER A 201 -2.57 5.65 -11.58
N THR A 202 -1.79 4.58 -11.37
CA THR A 202 -0.87 4.00 -12.35
C THR A 202 -1.06 2.50 -12.42
N PHE A 203 -0.78 1.90 -13.58
CA PHE A 203 -0.96 0.48 -13.83
C PHE A 203 0.32 -0.33 -13.60
N ARG A 204 0.16 -1.54 -13.06
CA ARG A 204 1.13 -2.64 -13.09
C ARG A 204 0.46 -3.95 -13.47
N VAL A 205 1.23 -4.90 -14.00
CA VAL A 205 0.76 -6.28 -14.16
C VAL A 205 0.76 -6.96 -12.80
N GLY A 206 -0.38 -7.52 -12.40
CA GLY A 206 -0.52 -8.30 -11.18
C GLY A 206 -0.33 -9.79 -11.46
N MET A 207 0.41 -10.45 -10.61
CA MET A 207 0.55 -11.91 -10.62
C MET A 207 0.34 -12.44 -9.21
N SER A 208 -0.70 -13.26 -8.99
CA SER A 208 -0.89 -13.91 -7.71
C SER A 208 0.24 -14.93 -7.43
N SER A 209 0.05 -16.03 -6.76
CA SER A 209 1.14 -16.99 -6.56
C SER A 209 1.35 -17.90 -7.79
N ILE A 210 2.58 -18.44 -7.96
CA ILE A 210 2.97 -19.31 -9.08
C ILE A 210 2.02 -20.49 -9.28
N GLY A 211 1.44 -21.02 -8.20
CA GLY A 211 0.51 -22.16 -8.26
C GLY A 211 -0.82 -21.88 -8.96
N ARG A 212 -1.13 -20.61 -9.21
CA ARG A 212 -2.39 -20.15 -9.84
C ARG A 212 -2.30 -20.01 -11.36
N TYR A 213 -1.12 -20.24 -11.95
CA TYR A 213 -0.86 -20.04 -13.38
C TYR A 213 -0.45 -21.34 -14.07
N SER A 214 -0.99 -21.59 -15.26
CA SER A 214 -0.33 -22.47 -16.23
C SER A 214 0.99 -21.85 -16.69
N ASP A 215 1.90 -22.65 -17.27
CA ASP A 215 3.17 -22.12 -17.79
C ASP A 215 2.94 -21.10 -18.93
N ALA A 216 1.88 -21.30 -19.73
CA ALA A 216 1.49 -20.37 -20.77
C ALA A 216 1.02 -19.02 -20.21
N ALA A 217 0.08 -19.03 -19.25
CA ALA A 217 -0.42 -17.82 -18.64
C ALA A 217 0.69 -17.07 -17.87
N TRP A 218 1.57 -17.80 -17.16
CA TRP A 218 2.73 -17.20 -16.50
C TRP A 218 3.60 -16.40 -17.48
N GLN A 219 3.92 -17.01 -18.64
CA GLN A 219 4.75 -16.37 -19.66
C GLN A 219 4.02 -15.19 -20.33
N GLU A 220 2.73 -15.35 -20.67
CA GLU A 220 1.93 -14.29 -21.30
C GLU A 220 1.83 -13.03 -20.42
N HIS A 221 1.71 -13.18 -19.09
CA HIS A 221 1.72 -12.04 -18.15
C HIS A 221 3.06 -11.33 -18.15
N ILE A 222 4.16 -12.09 -18.15
CA ILE A 222 5.52 -11.53 -18.23
C ILE A 222 5.73 -10.80 -19.56
N ASP A 223 5.32 -11.43 -20.68
CA ASP A 223 5.47 -10.85 -22.00
C ASP A 223 4.63 -9.57 -22.13
N TYR A 224 3.39 -9.54 -21.63
CA TYR A 224 2.56 -8.34 -21.58
C TYR A 224 3.26 -7.19 -20.81
N ALA A 225 3.83 -7.50 -19.65
CA ALA A 225 4.55 -6.53 -18.85
C ALA A 225 5.80 -6.00 -19.57
N VAL A 226 6.58 -6.89 -20.18
CA VAL A 226 7.83 -6.55 -20.85
C VAL A 226 7.57 -5.75 -22.14
N ASP A 227 6.60 -6.17 -22.95
CA ASP A 227 6.27 -5.51 -24.22
C ASP A 227 5.66 -4.11 -23.98
N GLY A 228 4.88 -3.96 -22.91
CA GLY A 228 4.31 -2.66 -22.51
C GLY A 228 5.23 -1.78 -21.65
N GLY A 229 6.37 -2.31 -21.18
CA GLY A 229 7.25 -1.61 -20.23
C GLY A 229 6.63 -1.41 -18.84
N HIS A 230 5.67 -2.27 -18.47
CA HIS A 230 4.96 -2.20 -17.19
C HIS A 230 5.72 -2.94 -16.10
N GLY A 231 5.68 -2.44 -14.87
CA GLY A 231 6.18 -3.18 -13.71
C GLY A 231 5.28 -4.38 -13.37
N ILE A 232 5.83 -5.32 -12.61
CA ILE A 232 5.08 -6.48 -12.10
C ILE A 232 4.95 -6.40 -10.58
N HIS A 233 3.77 -6.77 -10.07
CA HIS A 233 3.45 -6.98 -8.67
C HIS A 233 3.10 -8.46 -8.48
N VAL A 234 3.81 -9.18 -7.59
CA VAL A 234 3.69 -10.64 -7.47
C VAL A 234 3.82 -11.11 -6.03
N HIS A 235 3.06 -12.16 -5.62
CA HIS A 235 3.28 -12.85 -4.34
C HIS A 235 4.42 -13.88 -4.48
N VAL A 236 5.36 -13.85 -3.55
CA VAL A 236 6.53 -14.73 -3.60
C VAL A 236 6.88 -15.25 -2.20
N HIS A 237 6.95 -16.56 -2.08
CA HIS A 237 7.46 -17.26 -0.90
C HIS A 237 6.77 -16.83 0.40
N GLU A 238 5.45 -16.68 0.36
CA GLU A 238 4.66 -16.33 1.54
C GLU A 238 4.66 -17.47 2.54
N VAL A 239 4.39 -18.70 2.06
CA VAL A 239 4.39 -19.90 2.89
C VAL A 239 5.41 -20.94 2.38
N ARG A 240 5.84 -21.83 3.29
CA ARG A 240 6.83 -22.86 2.98
C ARG A 240 6.37 -23.84 1.89
N GLU A 241 5.10 -24.11 1.85
CA GLU A 241 4.46 -24.99 0.89
C GLU A 241 4.60 -24.47 -0.55
N GLU A 242 4.54 -23.16 -0.75
CA GLU A 242 4.74 -22.53 -2.06
C GLU A 242 6.15 -22.80 -2.60
N VAL A 243 7.18 -22.69 -1.75
CA VAL A 243 8.58 -22.99 -2.13
C VAL A 243 8.70 -24.45 -2.56
N THR A 244 8.06 -25.36 -1.83
CA THR A 244 8.09 -26.79 -2.11
C THR A 244 7.36 -27.09 -3.42
N ALA A 245 6.17 -26.56 -3.63
CA ALA A 245 5.38 -26.74 -4.86
C ALA A 245 6.10 -26.17 -6.09
N ALA A 246 6.72 -24.99 -5.98
CA ALA A 246 7.50 -24.41 -7.06
C ALA A 246 8.68 -25.32 -7.47
N ARG A 247 9.44 -25.83 -6.50
CA ARG A 247 10.56 -26.76 -6.76
C ARG A 247 10.10 -28.07 -7.39
N GLN A 248 8.98 -28.62 -6.95
CA GLN A 248 8.42 -29.85 -7.55
C GLN A 248 7.97 -29.63 -8.99
N ARG A 249 7.33 -28.50 -9.28
CA ARG A 249 6.79 -28.18 -10.61
C ARG A 249 7.88 -27.76 -11.60
N THR A 250 8.81 -26.89 -11.19
CA THR A 250 9.75 -26.19 -12.09
C THR A 250 11.21 -26.61 -11.92
N GLY A 251 11.54 -27.37 -10.86
CA GLY A 251 12.89 -27.65 -10.44
C GLY A 251 13.61 -26.46 -9.79
N ARG A 252 12.93 -25.32 -9.56
CA ARG A 252 13.45 -24.06 -9.04
C ARG A 252 12.60 -23.52 -7.91
N THR A 253 13.13 -22.55 -7.15
CA THR A 253 12.31 -21.68 -6.31
C THR A 253 11.43 -20.76 -7.18
N VAL A 254 10.43 -20.08 -6.61
CA VAL A 254 9.63 -19.09 -7.35
C VAL A 254 10.53 -18.01 -7.94
N VAL A 255 11.53 -17.54 -7.16
CA VAL A 255 12.50 -16.53 -7.60
C VAL A 255 13.36 -17.02 -8.76
N GLY A 256 13.92 -18.24 -8.64
CA GLY A 256 14.70 -18.84 -9.72
C GLY A 256 13.89 -19.15 -10.99
N HIS A 257 12.58 -19.40 -10.85
CA HIS A 257 11.68 -19.55 -11.99
C HIS A 257 11.37 -18.19 -12.63
N ALA A 258 11.07 -17.16 -11.82
CA ALA A 258 10.86 -15.79 -12.30
C ALA A 258 12.07 -15.25 -13.07
N GLU A 259 13.29 -15.49 -12.58
CA GLU A 259 14.52 -15.13 -13.30
C GLU A 259 14.64 -15.87 -14.64
N ALA A 260 14.43 -17.20 -14.63
CA ALA A 260 14.53 -18.02 -15.82
C ALA A 260 13.49 -17.69 -16.92
N THR A 261 12.32 -17.18 -16.54
CA THR A 261 11.24 -16.77 -17.43
C THR A 261 11.31 -15.30 -17.83
N GLY A 262 12.32 -14.56 -17.33
CA GLY A 262 12.58 -13.18 -17.72
C GLY A 262 11.70 -12.13 -17.02
N MET A 263 11.08 -12.45 -15.88
CA MET A 263 10.26 -11.51 -15.11
C MET A 263 11.03 -10.25 -14.69
N PHE A 264 12.30 -10.39 -14.34
CA PHE A 264 13.15 -9.27 -13.88
C PHE A 264 13.66 -8.35 -15.00
N ARG A 265 13.16 -8.50 -16.24
CA ARG A 265 13.40 -7.54 -17.34
C ARG A 265 12.65 -6.22 -17.14
N VAL A 266 11.67 -6.20 -16.25
CA VAL A 266 10.90 -5.02 -15.82
C VAL A 266 11.01 -4.84 -14.31
N PRO A 267 10.68 -3.66 -13.74
CA PRO A 267 10.63 -3.48 -12.29
C PRO A 267 9.63 -4.43 -11.63
N VAL A 268 10.07 -5.13 -10.60
CA VAL A 268 9.24 -6.07 -9.85
C VAL A 268 9.14 -5.65 -8.39
N ILE A 269 7.93 -5.73 -7.83
CA ILE A 269 7.69 -5.72 -6.39
C ILE A 269 7.12 -7.08 -5.98
N ALA A 270 7.80 -7.73 -5.03
CA ALA A 270 7.44 -9.04 -4.50
C ALA A 270 6.82 -8.89 -3.10
N ALA A 271 5.56 -9.29 -2.96
CA ALA A 271 4.89 -9.32 -1.67
C ALA A 271 5.35 -10.52 -0.84
N HIS A 272 5.35 -10.36 0.49
CA HIS A 272 5.69 -11.31 1.55
C HIS A 272 7.18 -11.66 1.66
N SER A 273 7.75 -12.44 0.73
CA SER A 273 9.17 -12.84 0.72
C SER A 273 9.64 -13.42 2.06
N VAL A 274 8.82 -14.28 2.68
CA VAL A 274 9.04 -14.86 4.02
C VAL A 274 10.09 -15.97 3.98
N TRP A 275 9.93 -16.92 3.06
CA TRP A 275 10.73 -18.16 2.98
C TRP A 275 11.82 -18.07 1.93
N MET A 276 12.64 -17.00 2.01
CA MET A 276 13.74 -16.73 1.09
C MET A 276 15.02 -17.46 1.49
N ASP A 277 15.58 -18.27 0.60
CA ASP A 277 16.94 -18.78 0.81
C ASP A 277 17.99 -17.72 0.42
N ARG A 278 19.29 -18.07 0.58
CA ARG A 278 20.38 -17.14 0.29
C ARG A 278 20.42 -16.77 -1.20
N GLN A 279 20.23 -17.75 -2.08
CA GLN A 279 20.28 -17.55 -3.54
C GLN A 279 19.14 -16.63 -3.99
N ASP A 280 17.94 -16.81 -3.44
CA ASP A 280 16.77 -15.97 -3.75
C ASP A 280 17.06 -14.50 -3.40
N ARG A 281 17.64 -14.23 -2.21
CA ARG A 281 17.99 -12.88 -1.79
C ARG A 281 19.08 -12.25 -2.65
N GLU A 282 20.10 -13.02 -3.01
CA GLU A 282 21.16 -12.58 -3.93
C GLU A 282 20.59 -12.25 -5.33
N THR A 283 19.67 -13.06 -5.83
CA THR A 283 18.95 -12.80 -7.10
C THR A 283 18.12 -11.51 -7.02
N TYR A 284 17.41 -11.25 -5.91
CA TYR A 284 16.69 -10.00 -5.72
C TYR A 284 17.60 -8.79 -5.73
N ALA A 285 18.72 -8.86 -4.99
CA ALA A 285 19.70 -7.78 -4.95
C ALA A 285 20.27 -7.47 -6.34
N ALA A 286 20.64 -8.52 -7.10
CA ALA A 286 21.19 -8.39 -8.44
C ALA A 286 20.22 -7.77 -9.45
N ASN A 287 18.91 -8.03 -9.31
CA ASN A 287 17.87 -7.56 -10.22
C ASN A 287 17.11 -6.32 -9.67
N GLY A 288 17.47 -5.82 -8.48
CA GLY A 288 16.86 -4.65 -7.87
C GLY A 288 15.36 -4.84 -7.59
N VAL A 289 14.94 -6.03 -7.19
CA VAL A 289 13.55 -6.34 -6.83
C VAL A 289 13.18 -5.59 -5.55
N GLY A 290 12.01 -4.93 -5.54
CA GLY A 290 11.42 -4.37 -4.33
C GLY A 290 10.67 -5.44 -3.54
N VAL A 291 10.62 -5.32 -2.22
CA VAL A 291 9.88 -6.22 -1.34
C VAL A 291 8.81 -5.47 -0.57
N ALA A 292 7.58 -5.99 -0.59
CA ALA A 292 6.51 -5.55 0.30
C ALA A 292 6.42 -6.51 1.50
N HIS A 293 6.83 -6.03 2.67
CA HIS A 293 6.73 -6.79 3.92
C HIS A 293 5.34 -6.59 4.54
N ASN A 294 4.58 -7.68 4.72
CA ASN A 294 3.21 -7.68 5.22
C ASN A 294 3.16 -8.29 6.63
N PRO A 295 3.62 -7.57 7.68
CA PRO A 295 3.91 -8.18 8.98
C PRO A 295 2.66 -8.69 9.69
N VAL A 296 1.52 -8.01 9.56
CA VAL A 296 0.27 -8.37 10.25
C VAL A 296 -0.37 -9.58 9.59
N ALA A 297 -0.57 -9.54 8.27
CA ALA A 297 -1.16 -10.66 7.51
C ALA A 297 -0.32 -11.94 7.63
N ASN A 298 1.01 -11.83 7.50
CA ASN A 298 1.91 -12.97 7.72
C ASN A 298 1.76 -13.58 9.13
N GLY A 299 1.44 -12.75 10.14
CA GLY A 299 1.17 -13.21 11.50
C GLY A 299 -0.19 -13.88 11.62
N ILE A 300 -1.25 -13.30 11.06
CA ILE A 300 -2.63 -13.83 11.13
C ILE A 300 -2.73 -15.16 10.37
N LEU A 301 -2.20 -15.23 9.15
CA LEU A 301 -2.20 -16.44 8.31
C LEU A 301 -1.14 -17.47 8.73
N ALA A 302 -0.38 -17.20 9.83
CA ALA A 302 0.72 -18.03 10.29
C ALA A 302 1.78 -18.33 9.22
N SER A 303 1.96 -17.43 8.24
CA SER A 303 2.91 -17.58 7.12
C SER A 303 4.36 -17.55 7.59
N GLY A 304 4.67 -16.80 8.66
CA GLY A 304 6.02 -16.67 9.24
C GLY A 304 6.50 -15.23 9.31
N ILE A 305 7.79 -15.02 9.58
CA ILE A 305 8.41 -13.70 9.71
C ILE A 305 9.48 -13.53 8.62
N ALA A 306 9.30 -12.56 7.73
CA ALA A 306 10.23 -12.27 6.64
C ALA A 306 11.62 -11.84 7.16
N PRO A 307 12.72 -12.18 6.45
CA PRO A 307 14.10 -11.86 6.85
C PRO A 307 14.49 -10.41 6.52
N VAL A 308 13.73 -9.44 7.06
CA VAL A 308 13.80 -8.02 6.67
C VAL A 308 15.20 -7.42 6.89
N ALA A 309 15.87 -7.78 8.00
CA ALA A 309 17.21 -7.29 8.29
C ALA A 309 18.24 -7.79 7.25
N GLU A 310 18.14 -9.04 6.83
CA GLU A 310 19.03 -9.63 5.82
C GLU A 310 18.74 -9.05 4.42
N LEU A 311 17.48 -8.84 4.06
CA LEU A 311 17.10 -8.20 2.79
C LEU A 311 17.66 -6.78 2.71
N ARG A 312 17.49 -5.97 3.75
CA ARG A 312 18.00 -4.60 3.82
C ARG A 312 19.53 -4.55 3.81
N ALA A 313 20.21 -5.49 4.49
CA ALA A 313 21.67 -5.59 4.50
C ALA A 313 22.25 -5.85 3.10
N LEU A 314 21.50 -6.47 2.19
CA LEU A 314 21.85 -6.66 0.78
C LEU A 314 21.46 -5.47 -0.11
N GLY A 315 20.95 -4.38 0.46
CA GLY A 315 20.50 -3.20 -0.28
C GLY A 315 19.17 -3.37 -1.02
N ILE A 316 18.42 -4.45 -0.73
CA ILE A 316 17.09 -4.68 -1.32
C ILE A 316 16.11 -3.65 -0.74
N PRO A 317 15.39 -2.89 -1.58
CA PRO A 317 14.36 -1.98 -1.11
C PRO A 317 13.22 -2.75 -0.45
N VAL A 318 12.93 -2.46 0.82
CA VAL A 318 11.83 -3.07 1.57
C VAL A 318 10.87 -1.99 2.01
N GLY A 319 9.61 -2.11 1.60
CA GLY A 319 8.49 -1.31 2.10
C GLY A 319 7.58 -2.12 3.01
N ILE A 320 6.61 -1.46 3.63
CA ILE A 320 5.59 -2.08 4.46
C ILE A 320 4.28 -2.15 3.68
N GLY A 321 3.63 -3.32 3.68
CA GLY A 321 2.29 -3.53 3.16
C GLY A 321 1.31 -3.86 4.29
N VAL A 322 0.08 -3.38 4.16
CA VAL A 322 -1.00 -3.76 5.08
C VAL A 322 -1.71 -5.05 4.66
N ASP A 323 -1.53 -5.47 3.39
CA ASP A 323 -2.25 -6.58 2.78
C ASP A 323 -3.77 -6.35 2.67
N GLY A 324 -4.55 -7.39 2.46
CA GLY A 324 -6.00 -7.29 2.34
C GLY A 324 -6.73 -7.24 3.69
N PRO A 325 -7.90 -6.62 3.75
CA PRO A 325 -8.70 -6.56 4.98
C PRO A 325 -9.39 -7.87 5.36
N ALA A 326 -9.22 -8.93 4.60
CA ALA A 326 -9.63 -10.28 5.00
C ALA A 326 -8.46 -11.15 5.48
N SER A 327 -7.22 -10.65 5.37
CA SER A 327 -6.00 -11.28 5.85
C SER A 327 -5.30 -10.49 6.97
N ASN A 328 -5.57 -9.19 7.05
CA ASN A 328 -5.08 -8.30 8.13
C ASN A 328 -6.20 -7.83 9.07
N ASP A 329 -7.45 -7.80 8.61
CA ASP A 329 -8.62 -7.24 9.30
C ASP A 329 -8.51 -5.74 9.65
N SER A 330 -7.45 -5.04 9.21
CA SER A 330 -7.22 -3.62 9.46
C SER A 330 -6.41 -3.00 8.30
N GLN A 331 -6.69 -1.74 7.99
CA GLN A 331 -5.90 -0.94 7.06
C GLN A 331 -5.12 0.18 7.79
N ASP A 332 -4.91 0.02 9.10
CA ASP A 332 -4.10 0.93 9.91
C ASP A 332 -2.60 0.69 9.65
N PHE A 333 -2.01 1.58 8.86
CA PHE A 333 -0.60 1.49 8.46
C PHE A 333 0.38 1.67 9.63
N LEU A 334 0.00 2.46 10.65
CA LEU A 334 0.83 2.65 11.85
C LEU A 334 0.93 1.35 12.65
N GLN A 335 -0.17 0.59 12.73
CA GLN A 335 -0.15 -0.75 13.32
C GLN A 335 0.79 -1.69 12.56
N ALA A 336 0.75 -1.69 11.23
CA ALA A 336 1.64 -2.52 10.41
C ALA A 336 3.11 -2.13 10.60
N MET A 337 3.43 -0.83 10.65
CA MET A 337 4.78 -0.32 10.88
C MET A 337 5.32 -0.73 12.26
N LYS A 338 4.52 -0.60 13.31
CA LYS A 338 4.86 -1.08 14.67
C LYS A 338 5.09 -2.58 14.70
N THR A 339 4.22 -3.35 14.05
CA THR A 339 4.30 -4.80 14.00
C THR A 339 5.55 -5.26 13.27
N ALA A 340 5.94 -4.61 12.15
CA ALA A 340 7.19 -4.89 11.45
C ALA A 340 8.41 -4.78 12.39
N ALA A 341 8.50 -3.70 13.17
CA ALA A 341 9.59 -3.51 14.12
C ALA A 341 9.60 -4.56 15.24
N ILE A 342 8.43 -4.93 15.76
CA ILE A 342 8.30 -5.95 16.83
C ILE A 342 8.70 -7.33 16.30
N LEU A 343 8.19 -7.73 15.13
CA LEU A 343 8.46 -9.06 14.57
C LEU A 343 9.94 -9.24 14.18
N ALA A 344 10.59 -8.21 13.65
CA ALA A 344 12.03 -8.26 13.39
C ALA A 344 12.82 -8.53 14.68
N ARG A 345 12.48 -7.84 15.78
CA ARG A 345 13.13 -8.05 17.10
C ARG A 345 12.89 -9.44 17.67
N ILE A 346 11.68 -9.98 17.51
CA ILE A 346 11.33 -11.34 17.98
C ILE A 346 12.08 -12.38 17.13
N ARG A 347 12.12 -12.22 15.81
CA ARG A 347 12.80 -13.13 14.90
C ARG A 347 14.30 -13.24 15.21
N ASP A 348 14.96 -12.12 15.41
CA ASP A 348 16.42 -12.04 15.60
C ASP A 348 16.85 -12.11 17.08
N LEU A 349 15.88 -12.14 18.02
CA LEU A 349 16.08 -12.10 19.46
C LEU A 349 16.96 -10.92 19.92
N GLN A 350 16.82 -9.77 19.22
CA GLN A 350 17.59 -8.56 19.46
C GLN A 350 16.67 -7.33 19.49
N ALA A 351 16.72 -6.56 20.57
CA ALA A 351 15.93 -5.31 20.67
C ALA A 351 16.36 -4.25 19.67
N THR A 352 17.54 -4.37 19.09
CA THR A 352 18.13 -3.46 18.10
C THR A 352 17.99 -3.95 16.66
N ALA A 353 17.35 -5.09 16.40
CA ALA A 353 17.18 -5.65 15.05
C ALA A 353 16.44 -4.70 14.09
N MET A 354 15.55 -3.86 14.63
CA MET A 354 14.92 -2.78 13.89
C MET A 354 14.63 -1.60 14.83
N SER A 355 15.18 -0.44 14.52
CA SER A 355 14.90 0.82 15.19
C SER A 355 13.57 1.43 14.72
N ALA A 356 13.03 2.39 15.47
CA ALA A 356 11.88 3.17 15.03
C ALA A 356 12.14 3.89 13.70
N ARG A 357 13.33 4.49 13.57
CA ARG A 357 13.72 5.18 12.34
C ARG A 357 13.72 4.25 11.13
N GLU A 358 14.27 3.06 11.24
CA GLU A 358 14.28 2.08 10.14
C GLU A 358 12.88 1.63 9.75
N ALA A 359 11.99 1.39 10.72
CA ALA A 359 10.60 1.07 10.43
C ALA A 359 9.85 2.25 9.77
N PHE A 360 10.10 3.47 10.21
CA PHE A 360 9.59 4.69 9.59
C PHE A 360 10.10 4.85 8.14
N GLU A 361 11.38 4.64 7.90
CA GLU A 361 11.96 4.67 6.56
C GLU A 361 11.34 3.61 5.64
N MET A 362 11.06 2.40 6.14
CA MET A 362 10.34 1.37 5.37
C MET A 362 8.91 1.80 5.03
N GLY A 363 8.25 2.54 5.92
CA GLY A 363 6.90 3.06 5.69
C GLY A 363 6.84 4.29 4.76
N THR A 364 7.98 4.87 4.41
CA THR A 364 8.11 6.11 3.63
C THR A 364 9.04 5.93 2.44
N ILE A 365 10.28 6.41 2.48
CA ILE A 365 11.24 6.34 1.36
C ILE A 365 11.61 4.91 0.97
N GLY A 366 11.60 3.96 1.89
CA GLY A 366 11.82 2.53 1.60
C GLY A 366 10.70 1.95 0.75
N GLY A 367 9.45 2.27 1.09
CA GLY A 367 8.28 1.92 0.28
C GLY A 367 8.33 2.55 -1.11
N ALA A 368 8.67 3.84 -1.18
CA ALA A 368 8.82 4.54 -2.46
C ALA A 368 9.90 3.88 -3.35
N ARG A 369 11.05 3.50 -2.76
CA ARG A 369 12.11 2.77 -3.48
C ARG A 369 11.65 1.38 -3.95
N ALA A 370 10.90 0.65 -3.12
CA ALA A 370 10.36 -0.64 -3.50
C ALA A 370 9.41 -0.53 -4.71
N LEU A 371 8.68 0.60 -4.82
CA LEU A 371 7.79 0.91 -5.94
C LEU A 371 8.49 1.63 -7.11
N ARG A 372 9.77 2.00 -7.00
CA ARG A 372 10.51 2.82 -7.98
C ARG A 372 9.92 4.23 -8.15
N MET A 373 9.44 4.81 -7.06
CA MET A 373 8.83 6.14 -7.02
C MET A 373 9.60 7.13 -6.13
N GLU A 374 10.80 6.78 -5.67
CA GLU A 374 11.60 7.55 -4.72
C GLU A 374 12.02 8.93 -5.22
N GLN A 375 11.94 9.19 -6.52
CA GLN A 375 12.20 10.52 -7.08
C GLN A 375 11.00 11.48 -6.92
N GLU A 376 9.80 10.92 -6.72
CA GLU A 376 8.56 11.69 -6.64
C GLU A 376 7.98 11.76 -5.22
N ILE A 377 8.08 10.68 -4.44
CA ILE A 377 7.42 10.54 -3.13
C ILE A 377 8.32 9.90 -2.07
N GLY A 378 7.82 9.77 -0.85
CA GLY A 378 8.42 9.02 0.24
C GLY A 378 9.39 9.81 1.11
N SER A 379 9.71 11.05 0.76
CA SER A 379 10.47 11.98 1.59
C SER A 379 10.06 13.42 1.36
N LEU A 380 10.28 14.29 2.34
CA LEU A 380 10.05 15.72 2.24
C LEU A 380 11.34 16.40 1.75
N GLU A 381 11.43 16.56 0.44
CA GLU A 381 12.57 17.20 -0.24
C GLU A 381 12.06 18.17 -1.32
N PRO A 382 12.71 19.31 -1.55
CA PRO A 382 12.31 20.23 -2.61
C PRO A 382 12.20 19.55 -3.97
N GLY A 383 11.09 19.81 -4.69
CA GLY A 383 10.77 19.25 -5.99
C GLY A 383 9.92 17.96 -5.96
N LYS A 384 9.87 17.24 -4.84
CA LYS A 384 9.00 16.05 -4.69
C LYS A 384 7.53 16.44 -4.54
N ARG A 385 6.65 15.46 -4.70
CA ARG A 385 5.21 15.62 -4.50
C ARG A 385 4.90 16.07 -3.08
N ALA A 386 3.93 16.94 -2.95
CA ALA A 386 3.44 17.41 -1.67
C ALA A 386 2.52 16.37 -1.00
N ASP A 387 3.11 15.22 -0.67
CA ASP A 387 2.50 14.10 0.04
C ASP A 387 3.01 14.10 1.47
N LEU A 388 2.17 14.45 2.42
CA LEU A 388 2.58 14.52 3.82
C LEU A 388 1.42 14.22 4.78
N VAL A 389 1.80 13.85 6.00
CA VAL A 389 0.90 13.60 7.11
C VAL A 389 1.28 14.50 8.30
N VAL A 390 0.28 15.01 8.99
CA VAL A 390 0.42 15.77 10.25
C VAL A 390 -0.22 14.99 11.37
N PHE A 391 0.53 14.79 12.46
CA PHE A 391 0.06 14.18 13.69
C PHE A 391 -0.25 15.27 14.72
N ASP A 392 -1.38 15.12 15.40
CA ASP A 392 -1.86 16.01 16.45
C ASP A 392 -0.99 15.91 17.72
N GLY A 393 -0.10 16.88 17.90
CA GLY A 393 0.75 16.98 19.08
C GLY A 393 0.02 17.42 20.35
N GLU A 394 -1.24 17.89 20.26
CA GLU A 394 -2.08 18.21 21.41
C GLU A 394 -2.80 16.96 21.97
N SER A 395 -2.72 15.83 21.27
CA SER A 395 -3.23 14.55 21.75
C SER A 395 -2.54 14.12 23.05
N PRO A 396 -3.27 13.59 24.05
CA PRO A 396 -2.66 13.00 25.24
C PRO A 396 -1.61 11.93 24.93
N THR A 397 -1.74 11.25 23.80
CA THR A 397 -0.82 10.21 23.31
C THR A 397 0.55 10.79 22.93
N LEU A 398 0.59 11.99 22.35
CA LEU A 398 1.80 12.65 21.85
C LEU A 398 2.26 13.85 22.71
N ALA A 399 1.61 14.12 23.83
CA ALA A 399 1.91 15.29 24.68
C ALA A 399 3.34 15.30 25.27
N ASN A 400 4.06 14.17 25.27
CA ASN A 400 5.39 14.03 25.87
C ASN A 400 6.39 13.34 24.93
N VAL A 401 6.48 13.81 23.69
CA VAL A 401 7.40 13.27 22.69
C VAL A 401 8.85 13.56 23.07
N HIS A 402 9.64 12.49 23.29
CA HIS A 402 11.09 12.57 23.54
C HIS A 402 11.90 12.27 22.28
N ASP A 403 11.41 11.35 21.44
CA ASP A 403 11.97 10.95 20.14
C ASP A 403 10.81 10.89 19.14
N PRO A 404 10.80 11.74 18.10
CA PRO A 404 9.69 11.82 17.17
C PRO A 404 9.54 10.58 16.29
N PHE A 405 10.61 9.82 15.99
CA PHE A 405 10.51 8.54 15.29
C PHE A 405 9.85 7.48 16.17
N GLN A 406 10.26 7.41 17.46
CA GLN A 406 9.61 6.53 18.44
C GLN A 406 8.13 6.88 18.60
N ALA A 407 7.81 8.17 18.63
CA ALA A 407 6.45 8.65 18.76
C ALA A 407 5.58 8.19 17.59
N VAL A 408 6.02 8.36 16.35
CA VAL A 408 5.26 7.96 15.17
C VAL A 408 5.12 6.44 15.08
N VAL A 409 6.20 5.67 15.31
CA VAL A 409 6.18 4.22 15.06
C VAL A 409 5.57 3.41 16.21
N PHE A 410 5.83 3.78 17.45
CA PHE A 410 5.43 2.96 18.61
C PHE A 410 4.29 3.52 19.44
N VAL A 411 4.01 4.83 19.34
CA VAL A 411 3.07 5.52 20.24
C VAL A 411 1.83 6.01 19.50
N ALA A 412 1.97 6.67 18.35
CA ALA A 412 0.86 7.17 17.55
C ALA A 412 0.00 6.00 16.98
N GLY A 413 -1.25 6.32 16.74
CA GLY A 413 -2.21 5.51 15.98
C GLY A 413 -2.97 6.39 15.00
N SER A 414 -3.93 5.82 14.29
CA SER A 414 -4.76 6.54 13.32
C SER A 414 -5.57 7.70 13.92
N ARG A 415 -5.79 7.72 15.24
CA ARG A 415 -6.49 8.82 15.92
C ARG A 415 -5.66 10.09 16.05
N GLU A 416 -4.35 9.98 15.98
CA GLU A 416 -3.43 11.09 16.03
C GLU A 416 -3.14 11.68 14.64
N VAL A 417 -3.59 11.01 13.54
CA VAL A 417 -3.47 11.55 12.18
C VAL A 417 -4.51 12.63 11.97
N LYS A 418 -4.05 13.89 11.94
CA LYS A 418 -4.89 15.08 11.88
C LYS A 418 -5.18 15.52 10.44
N ASP A 419 -4.11 15.69 9.66
CA ASP A 419 -4.20 16.14 8.27
C ASP A 419 -3.37 15.24 7.35
N VAL A 420 -3.85 15.01 6.11
CA VAL A 420 -3.12 14.30 5.06
C VAL A 420 -3.24 15.03 3.74
N TRP A 421 -2.10 15.33 3.12
CA TRP A 421 -2.04 15.90 1.78
C TRP A 421 -1.57 14.86 0.77
N VAL A 422 -2.24 14.82 -0.37
CA VAL A 422 -1.83 14.06 -1.56
C VAL A 422 -1.74 15.03 -2.74
N ASP A 423 -0.60 15.10 -3.39
CA ASP A 423 -0.36 16.09 -4.46
C ASP A 423 -0.73 17.54 -4.07
N GLY A 424 -0.44 17.92 -2.82
CA GLY A 424 -0.71 19.26 -2.30
C GLY A 424 -2.19 19.56 -1.98
N GLU A 425 -3.07 18.59 -2.15
CA GLU A 425 -4.49 18.70 -1.82
C GLU A 425 -4.79 17.96 -0.51
N LEU A 426 -5.62 18.53 0.35
CA LEU A 426 -6.07 17.90 1.59
C LEU A 426 -7.06 16.79 1.29
N SER A 427 -6.67 15.53 1.50
CA SER A 427 -7.55 14.36 1.46
C SER A 427 -8.12 14.01 2.84
N LEU A 428 -7.42 14.41 3.92
CA LEU A 428 -7.91 14.40 5.29
C LEU A 428 -7.58 15.75 5.92
N ALA A 429 -8.54 16.39 6.60
CA ALA A 429 -8.36 17.64 7.31
C ALA A 429 -9.09 17.61 8.65
N ASP A 430 -8.39 18.00 9.73
CA ASP A 430 -8.96 18.00 11.07
C ASP A 430 -9.68 16.68 11.42
N PHE A 431 -9.01 15.53 11.12
CA PHE A 431 -9.46 14.13 11.32
C PHE A 431 -10.58 13.65 10.39
N GLU A 432 -11.10 14.47 9.49
CA GLU A 432 -12.20 14.11 8.59
C GLU A 432 -11.73 14.03 7.13
N VAL A 433 -12.17 12.99 6.42
CA VAL A 433 -11.93 12.85 4.97
C VAL A 433 -12.69 13.96 4.24
N THR A 434 -12.00 14.68 3.34
CA THR A 434 -12.51 15.93 2.77
C THR A 434 -13.30 15.76 1.49
N ARG A 435 -13.02 14.71 0.71
CA ARG A 435 -13.48 14.59 -0.68
C ARG A 435 -14.73 13.72 -0.83
N VAL A 436 -15.06 12.92 0.18
CA VAL A 436 -16.20 11.98 0.15
C VAL A 436 -16.97 12.03 1.47
N ASP A 437 -18.27 11.79 1.40
CA ASP A 437 -19.08 11.57 2.61
C ASP A 437 -18.89 10.13 3.11
N VAL A 438 -18.19 9.98 4.23
CA VAL A 438 -17.90 8.68 4.86
C VAL A 438 -19.17 7.92 5.22
N ARG A 439 -20.24 8.62 5.64
CA ARG A 439 -21.51 7.97 6.00
C ARG A 439 -22.22 7.42 4.76
N GLU A 440 -22.19 8.15 3.66
CA GLU A 440 -22.73 7.70 2.38
C GLU A 440 -21.93 6.51 1.84
N ALA A 441 -20.60 6.55 1.88
CA ALA A 441 -19.73 5.44 1.49
C ALA A 441 -20.05 4.16 2.28
N VAL A 442 -20.20 4.26 3.60
CA VAL A 442 -20.59 3.14 4.47
C VAL A 442 -22.01 2.64 4.15
N ALA A 443 -22.98 3.55 3.92
CA ALA A 443 -24.36 3.18 3.58
C ALA A 443 -24.42 2.43 2.24
N ARG A 444 -23.63 2.84 1.25
CA ARG A 444 -23.51 2.15 -0.05
C ARG A 444 -22.83 0.78 0.07
N ALA A 445 -21.78 0.67 0.86
CA ALA A 445 -21.00 -0.56 0.98
C ALA A 445 -21.73 -1.70 1.72
N ARG A 446 -22.52 -1.40 2.76
CA ARG A 446 -23.21 -2.42 3.57
C ARG A 446 -24.13 -3.37 2.79
N PRO A 447 -25.03 -2.93 1.91
CA PRO A 447 -25.84 -3.85 1.10
C PRO A 447 -24.98 -4.66 0.13
N LEU A 448 -23.91 -4.08 -0.44
CA LEU A 448 -23.00 -4.78 -1.34
C LEU A 448 -22.19 -5.85 -0.61
N ALA A 449 -21.75 -5.59 0.63
CA ALA A 449 -21.06 -6.59 1.46
C ALA A 449 -21.99 -7.78 1.77
N ARG A 450 -23.26 -7.52 2.12
CA ARG A 450 -24.25 -8.59 2.33
C ARG A 450 -24.48 -9.39 1.04
N GLN A 451 -24.71 -8.70 -0.07
CA GLN A 451 -24.93 -9.34 -1.38
C GLN A 451 -23.72 -10.19 -1.79
N LEU A 452 -22.49 -9.72 -1.53
CA LEU A 452 -21.28 -10.46 -1.82
C LEU A 452 -21.22 -11.77 -1.02
N VAL A 453 -21.49 -11.70 0.29
CA VAL A 453 -21.50 -12.88 1.18
C VAL A 453 -22.56 -13.89 0.75
N GLU A 454 -23.79 -13.44 0.41
CA GLU A 454 -24.89 -14.28 -0.08
C GLU A 454 -24.53 -14.95 -1.42
N GLN A 455 -23.99 -14.18 -2.36
CA GLN A 455 -23.60 -14.71 -3.68
C GLN A 455 -22.40 -15.66 -3.62
N ALA A 456 -21.50 -15.46 -2.66
CA ALA A 456 -20.36 -16.32 -2.41
C ALA A 456 -20.71 -17.58 -1.59
N GLY A 457 -21.94 -17.70 -1.07
CA GLY A 457 -22.34 -18.83 -0.21
C GLY A 457 -21.66 -18.87 1.13
N LEU A 458 -21.32 -17.70 1.68
CA LEU A 458 -20.55 -17.53 2.92
C LEU A 458 -21.40 -17.07 4.12
N GLU A 459 -22.72 -17.21 4.05
CA GLU A 459 -23.67 -16.70 5.06
C GLU A 459 -23.39 -17.24 6.46
N ARG A 460 -22.95 -18.49 6.56
CA ARG A 460 -22.59 -19.12 7.86
C ARG A 460 -21.36 -18.50 8.53
N LEU A 461 -20.52 -17.82 7.76
CA LEU A 461 -19.32 -17.14 8.27
C LEU A 461 -19.57 -15.65 8.56
N SER A 462 -20.77 -15.13 8.33
CA SER A 462 -21.04 -13.70 8.39
C SER A 462 -22.26 -13.36 9.25
N ALA A 463 -22.06 -12.49 10.24
CA ALA A 463 -23.14 -11.92 11.02
C ALA A 463 -24.03 -10.95 10.23
N LEU A 464 -23.62 -10.48 9.04
CA LEU A 464 -24.39 -9.55 8.22
C LEU A 464 -25.68 -10.15 7.67
N THR A 465 -25.75 -11.47 7.56
CA THR A 465 -26.90 -12.22 7.04
C THR A 465 -27.89 -12.65 8.12
N GLY A 466 -27.58 -12.37 9.41
CA GLY A 466 -28.47 -12.66 10.53
C GLY A 466 -28.50 -14.13 10.97
N GLY A 467 -27.60 -14.97 10.43
CA GLY A 467 -27.36 -16.33 10.91
C GLY A 467 -26.63 -16.34 12.25
N PRO A 468 -26.76 -17.41 13.07
CA PRO A 468 -25.86 -17.61 14.22
C PRO A 468 -24.43 -17.80 13.68
N LEU A 469 -23.46 -17.16 14.34
CA LEU A 469 -22.04 -17.47 14.09
C LEU A 469 -21.80 -18.89 14.57
N ASP A 470 -21.57 -19.82 13.65
CA ASP A 470 -21.30 -21.22 13.98
C ASP A 470 -19.81 -21.40 14.30
N ASP A 471 -19.49 -21.41 15.59
CA ASP A 471 -18.13 -21.68 16.09
C ASP A 471 -17.76 -23.17 16.04
N THR A 472 -18.65 -24.06 15.57
CA THR A 472 -18.44 -25.51 15.67
C THR A 472 -17.70 -26.11 14.47
N GLU A 473 -17.55 -25.39 13.36
CA GLU A 473 -16.79 -25.81 12.18
C GLU A 473 -15.41 -25.11 12.08
N ARG A 474 -14.70 -25.02 13.20
CA ARG A 474 -13.27 -24.67 13.14
C ARG A 474 -12.49 -25.93 12.73
N PRO A 475 -11.51 -25.82 11.80
CA PRO A 475 -10.67 -26.97 11.43
C PRO A 475 -9.84 -27.49 12.59
#